data_a28b17eb6d7d1a88f2949d4f6c89b9e0
#
_entry.id   a28b17eb6d7d1a88f2949d4f6c89b9e0
#
_cell.length_a   1.000
_cell.length_b   1.000
_cell.length_c   1.000
_cell.angle_alpha   90.00
_cell.angle_beta   90.00
_cell.angle_gamma   90.00
#
_symmetry.space_group_name_H-M   'P 1'
#
loop_
_entity.id
_entity.type
_entity.pdbx_description
1 polymer ?
#
loop_
_entity_poly.entity_id
_entity_poly.type
_entity_poly.pdbx_seq_one_letter_code
_entity_poly.pdbx_strand_id
1 'polypeptide(L)'
;MRAYQFITEAQDSDAVNELDSYLMNNEELYRRRFMPIIENLKRKMKKGIYDDKLAIKLWMYLVDDGAREYVKEFGDPSQDVKDMFPKETRLKVAEIISLREKENIEQGEYDVVKGIVSQGGR
;
A
#
# COMPACT_ATOMS: atom_id res chain seq x y z
N MET A 1 -13.32 28.54 6.33
CA MET A 1 -13.15 27.59 5.24
C MET A 1 -11.91 26.74 5.37
N ARG A 2 -10.82 27.38 5.54
CA ARG A 2 -9.57 26.67 5.74
C ARG A 2 -9.61 25.73 6.91
N ALA A 3 -10.09 26.21 8.04
CA ALA A 3 -10.11 25.40 9.25
C ALA A 3 -10.94 24.14 9.04
N TYR A 4 -12.06 24.30 8.34
CA TYR A 4 -12.92 23.17 8.07
C TYR A 4 -12.22 22.15 7.18
N GLN A 5 -11.59 22.63 6.12
CA GLN A 5 -10.89 21.75 5.21
C GLN A 5 -9.73 21.06 5.93
N PHE A 6 -9.05 21.81 6.75
CA PHE A 6 -7.92 21.27 7.48
C PHE A 6 -8.36 20.14 8.40
N ILE A 7 -9.46 20.32 9.09
CA ILE A 7 -9.97 19.29 9.99
C ILE A 7 -10.35 18.04 9.21
N THR A 8 -11.02 18.23 8.08
CA THR A 8 -11.41 17.09 7.24
C THR A 8 -10.20 16.36 6.73
N GLU A 9 -9.22 17.12 6.29
CA GLU A 9 -7.97 16.51 5.79
C GLU A 9 -7.25 15.75 6.88
N ALA A 10 -7.26 16.29 8.09
CA ALA A 10 -6.61 15.63 9.21
C ALA A 10 -7.28 14.29 9.51
N GLN A 11 -8.59 14.24 9.47
CA GLN A 11 -9.32 13.00 9.71
C GLN A 11 -9.01 11.97 8.63
N ASP A 12 -9.00 12.42 7.37
CA ASP A 12 -8.64 11.54 6.27
C ASP A 12 -7.21 11.07 6.41
N SER A 13 -6.32 11.98 6.81
CA SER A 13 -4.92 11.63 7.00
C SER A 13 -4.73 10.59 8.09
N ASP A 14 -5.50 10.71 9.18
CA ASP A 14 -5.39 9.74 10.26
C ASP A 14 -5.79 8.35 9.80
N ALA A 15 -6.91 8.26 9.09
CA ALA A 15 -7.37 6.97 8.59
C ALA A 15 -6.40 6.40 7.55
N VAL A 16 -5.90 7.26 6.67
CA VAL A 16 -4.94 6.85 5.66
C VAL A 16 -3.67 6.35 6.31
N ASN A 17 -3.15 7.10 7.26
CA ASN A 17 -1.90 6.71 7.93
C ASN A 17 -2.08 5.43 8.72
N GLU A 18 -3.21 5.26 9.35
CA GLU A 18 -3.46 4.07 10.15
C GLU A 18 -3.51 2.84 9.27
N LEU A 19 -4.21 2.92 8.15
CA LEU A 19 -4.29 1.78 7.25
C LEU A 19 -2.94 1.50 6.60
N ASP A 20 -2.24 2.55 6.17
CA ASP A 20 -0.92 2.38 5.59
C ASP A 20 0.03 1.70 6.57
N SER A 21 0.04 2.16 7.81
CA SER A 21 0.90 1.54 8.84
C SER A 21 0.53 0.09 9.07
N TYR A 22 -0.74 -0.19 9.12
CA TYR A 22 -1.19 -1.58 9.32
C TYR A 22 -0.69 -2.48 8.20
N LEU A 23 -0.81 -2.00 6.96
CA LEU A 23 -0.36 -2.77 5.80
C LEU A 23 1.15 -3.01 5.85
N MET A 24 1.90 -1.98 6.18
CA MET A 24 3.36 -2.08 6.19
C MET A 24 3.87 -2.97 7.32
N ASN A 25 3.08 -3.11 8.38
CA ASN A 25 3.47 -3.92 9.53
C ASN A 25 2.86 -5.32 9.53
N ASN A 26 2.10 -5.65 8.50
CA ASN A 26 1.47 -6.96 8.42
C ASN A 26 2.34 -7.88 7.56
N GLU A 27 3.02 -8.78 8.23
CA GLU A 27 4.00 -9.65 7.56
C GLU A 27 3.35 -10.57 6.54
N GLU A 28 2.17 -11.07 6.85
CA GLU A 28 1.48 -11.98 5.94
C GLU A 28 1.08 -11.27 4.66
N LEU A 29 0.52 -10.06 4.79
CA LEU A 29 0.15 -9.26 3.64
C LEU A 29 1.38 -8.86 2.85
N TYR A 30 2.48 -8.60 3.54
CA TYR A 30 3.73 -8.25 2.88
C TYR A 30 4.18 -9.39 1.95
N ARG A 31 4.16 -10.61 2.45
CA ARG A 31 4.59 -11.75 1.65
C ARG A 31 3.56 -12.15 0.59
N ARG A 32 2.29 -12.08 0.95
CA ARG A 32 1.23 -12.59 0.07
C ARG A 32 0.83 -11.61 -1.01
N ARG A 33 0.86 -10.31 -0.71
CA ARG A 33 0.38 -9.30 -1.65
C ARG A 33 1.45 -8.30 -2.05
N PHE A 34 2.17 -7.77 -1.06
CA PHE A 34 3.09 -6.66 -1.31
C PHE A 34 4.23 -7.08 -2.25
N MET A 35 4.95 -8.11 -1.88
CA MET A 35 6.11 -8.51 -2.68
C MET A 35 5.74 -9.00 -4.07
N PRO A 36 4.68 -9.78 -4.27
CA PRO A 36 4.29 -10.12 -5.63
C PRO A 36 3.99 -8.90 -6.49
N ILE A 37 3.39 -7.86 -5.91
CA ILE A 37 3.12 -6.63 -6.66
C ILE A 37 4.45 -5.95 -7.00
N ILE A 38 5.37 -5.89 -6.06
CA ILE A 38 6.69 -5.30 -6.31
C ILE A 38 7.39 -6.01 -7.47
N GLU A 39 7.38 -7.34 -7.46
CA GLU A 39 8.01 -8.10 -8.54
C GLU A 39 7.37 -7.82 -9.88
N ASN A 40 6.04 -7.72 -9.89
CA ASN A 40 5.30 -7.40 -11.10
C ASN A 40 5.71 -6.04 -11.65
N LEU A 41 5.74 -5.04 -10.78
CA LEU A 41 6.06 -3.68 -11.18
C LEU A 41 7.51 -3.54 -11.62
N LYS A 42 8.42 -4.25 -10.95
CA LYS A 42 9.82 -4.26 -11.36
C LYS A 42 9.97 -4.77 -12.78
N ARG A 43 9.28 -5.86 -13.09
CA ARG A 43 9.34 -6.42 -14.45
C ARG A 43 8.81 -5.43 -15.47
N LYS A 44 7.71 -4.76 -15.14
CA LYS A 44 7.12 -3.80 -16.05
C LYS A 44 8.02 -2.60 -16.28
N MET A 45 8.69 -2.15 -15.24
CA MET A 45 9.64 -1.05 -15.39
C MET A 45 10.81 -1.45 -16.27
N LYS A 46 11.32 -2.65 -16.09
CA LYS A 46 12.42 -3.14 -16.92
C LYS A 46 12.03 -3.22 -18.38
N LYS A 47 10.78 -3.57 -18.66
CA LYS A 47 10.29 -3.68 -20.03
C LYS A 47 9.83 -2.36 -20.59
N GLY A 48 9.84 -1.30 -19.79
CA GLY A 48 9.40 0.01 -20.24
C GLY A 48 7.91 0.12 -20.43
N ILE A 49 7.14 -0.72 -19.75
CA ILE A 49 5.68 -0.70 -19.87
C ILE A 49 4.99 -0.40 -18.55
N TYR A 50 5.71 0.21 -17.62
CA TYR A 50 5.12 0.61 -16.35
C TYR A 50 4.03 1.67 -16.58
N ASP A 51 2.93 1.51 -15.87
CA ASP A 51 1.81 2.42 -15.97
C ASP A 51 1.29 2.73 -14.56
N ASP A 52 1.21 4.02 -14.23
CA ASP A 52 0.79 4.46 -12.89
C ASP A 52 -0.60 3.97 -12.54
N LYS A 53 -1.52 4.04 -13.48
CA LYS A 53 -2.91 3.63 -13.21
C LYS A 53 -2.99 2.15 -12.91
N LEU A 54 -2.25 1.38 -13.66
CA LEU A 54 -2.23 -0.07 -13.44
C LEU A 54 -1.59 -0.40 -12.10
N ALA A 55 -0.54 0.33 -11.76
CA ALA A 55 0.12 0.14 -10.47
C ALA A 55 -0.84 0.41 -9.32
N ILE A 56 -1.61 1.49 -9.41
CA ILE A 56 -2.58 1.81 -8.37
C ILE A 56 -3.61 0.71 -8.24
N LYS A 57 -4.05 0.15 -9.36
CA LYS A 57 -4.99 -0.96 -9.33
C LYS A 57 -4.42 -2.16 -8.57
N LEU A 58 -3.16 -2.47 -8.83
CA LEU A 58 -2.51 -3.58 -8.13
C LEU A 58 -2.43 -3.30 -6.63
N TRP A 59 -2.05 -2.08 -6.27
CA TRP A 59 -1.96 -1.73 -4.86
C TRP A 59 -3.33 -1.74 -4.18
N MET A 60 -4.39 -1.48 -4.94
CA MET A 60 -5.74 -1.56 -4.37
C MET A 60 -6.06 -2.97 -3.87
N TYR A 61 -5.55 -4.01 -4.52
CA TYR A 61 -5.76 -5.37 -4.03
C TYR A 61 -5.17 -5.53 -2.63
N LEU A 62 -3.98 -5.00 -2.42
CA LEU A 62 -3.35 -5.03 -1.10
C LEU A 62 -4.17 -4.23 -0.10
N VAL A 63 -4.55 -3.01 -0.49
CA VAL A 63 -5.28 -2.12 0.41
C VAL A 63 -6.62 -2.72 0.79
N ASP A 64 -7.34 -3.29 -0.17
CA ASP A 64 -8.64 -3.89 0.12
C ASP A 64 -8.52 -5.09 1.05
N ASP A 65 -7.52 -5.94 0.81
CA ASP A 65 -7.28 -7.07 1.70
C ASP A 65 -6.92 -6.61 3.09
N GLY A 66 -6.04 -5.62 3.19
CA GLY A 66 -5.61 -5.11 4.48
C GLY A 66 -6.74 -4.44 5.23
N ALA A 67 -7.59 -3.71 4.52
CA ALA A 67 -8.73 -3.07 5.16
C ALA A 67 -9.68 -4.11 5.75
N ARG A 68 -9.91 -5.18 5.02
CA ARG A 68 -10.76 -6.27 5.54
C ARG A 68 -10.14 -6.92 6.76
N GLU A 69 -8.83 -7.16 6.73
CA GLU A 69 -8.15 -7.75 7.88
C GLU A 69 -8.20 -6.82 9.08
N TYR A 70 -8.03 -5.53 8.84
CA TYR A 70 -8.08 -4.54 9.90
C TYR A 70 -9.44 -4.54 10.59
N VAL A 71 -10.51 -4.53 9.79
CA VAL A 71 -11.86 -4.52 10.35
C VAL A 71 -12.13 -5.80 11.14
N LYS A 72 -11.66 -6.92 10.64
CA LYS A 72 -11.78 -8.18 11.36
C LYS A 72 -11.10 -8.13 12.71
N GLU A 73 -9.93 -7.53 12.73
CA GLU A 73 -9.10 -7.53 13.93
C GLU A 73 -9.53 -6.50 14.95
N PHE A 74 -9.89 -5.31 14.49
CA PHE A 74 -10.15 -4.17 15.37
C PHE A 74 -11.57 -3.63 15.29
N GLY A 75 -12.35 -4.05 14.32
CA GLY A 75 -13.68 -3.52 14.14
C GLY A 75 -14.74 -4.34 14.80
N ASP A 76 -15.95 -3.81 14.79
CA ASP A 76 -17.13 -4.49 15.27
C ASP A 76 -17.52 -5.57 14.26
N PRO A 77 -17.94 -6.76 14.69
CA PRO A 77 -18.35 -7.80 13.75
C PRO A 77 -19.43 -7.36 12.75
N SER A 78 -20.25 -6.38 13.13
CA SER A 78 -21.27 -5.87 12.23
C SER A 78 -20.78 -4.75 11.34
N GLN A 79 -19.54 -4.33 11.51
CA GLN A 79 -18.99 -3.18 10.79
C GLN A 79 -18.52 -3.59 9.40
N ASP A 80 -18.83 -2.75 8.43
CA ASP A 80 -18.39 -2.96 7.06
C ASP A 80 -17.07 -2.23 6.83
N VAL A 81 -16.26 -2.77 5.93
CA VAL A 81 -15.01 -2.12 5.54
C VAL A 81 -15.28 -0.70 5.05
N LYS A 82 -16.35 -0.50 4.30
CA LYS A 82 -16.69 0.81 3.76
C LYS A 82 -16.94 1.85 4.84
N ASP A 83 -17.40 1.40 6.00
CA ASP A 83 -17.69 2.33 7.09
C ASP A 83 -16.41 2.84 7.74
N MET A 84 -15.44 1.96 7.91
CA MET A 84 -14.18 2.32 8.55
C MET A 84 -13.20 2.94 7.56
N PHE A 85 -13.14 2.38 6.37
CA PHE A 85 -12.26 2.89 5.31
C PHE A 85 -13.04 3.03 4.01
N PRO A 86 -13.65 4.20 3.79
CA PRO A 86 -14.38 4.45 2.54
C PRO A 86 -13.46 4.28 1.34
N LYS A 87 -14.06 4.07 0.17
CA LYS A 87 -13.29 3.84 -1.04
C LYS A 87 -12.27 4.93 -1.29
N GLU A 88 -12.64 6.18 -1.03
CA GLU A 88 -11.74 7.30 -1.24
C GLU A 88 -10.51 7.20 -0.35
N THR A 89 -10.71 6.79 0.89
CA THR A 89 -9.59 6.59 1.81
C THR A 89 -8.70 5.48 1.32
N ARG A 90 -9.28 4.35 0.92
CA ARG A 90 -8.51 3.23 0.44
C ARG A 90 -7.74 3.57 -0.83
N LEU A 91 -8.38 4.31 -1.73
CA LEU A 91 -7.71 4.74 -2.95
C LEU A 91 -6.53 5.65 -2.63
N LYS A 92 -6.70 6.54 -1.67
CA LYS A 92 -5.61 7.42 -1.28
C LYS A 92 -4.41 6.64 -0.73
N VAL A 93 -4.69 5.61 0.06
CA VAL A 93 -3.62 4.76 0.56
C VAL A 93 -2.90 4.07 -0.61
N ALA A 94 -3.66 3.57 -1.56
CA ALA A 94 -3.07 2.91 -2.72
C ALA A 94 -2.20 3.87 -3.53
N GLU A 95 -2.66 5.11 -3.68
CA GLU A 95 -1.89 6.12 -4.40
C GLU A 95 -0.59 6.46 -3.69
N ILE A 96 -0.65 6.59 -2.37
CA ILE A 96 0.55 6.88 -1.59
C ILE A 96 1.55 5.74 -1.71
N ILE A 97 1.07 4.51 -1.58
CA ILE A 97 1.96 3.35 -1.71
C ILE A 97 2.55 3.29 -3.12
N SER A 98 1.72 3.55 -4.12
CA SER A 98 2.18 3.52 -5.51
C SER A 98 3.33 4.48 -5.75
N LEU A 99 3.18 5.72 -5.27
CA LEU A 99 4.24 6.72 -5.44
C LEU A 99 5.49 6.34 -4.68
N ARG A 100 5.31 5.93 -3.43
CA ARG A 100 6.45 5.58 -2.58
C ARG A 100 7.22 4.40 -3.14
N GLU A 101 6.51 3.36 -3.55
CA GLU A 101 7.19 2.16 -4.02
C GLU A 101 7.73 2.29 -5.43
N LYS A 102 7.10 3.13 -6.25
CA LYS A 102 7.67 3.44 -7.56
C LYS A 102 9.07 4.02 -7.40
N GLU A 103 9.19 4.97 -6.49
CA GLU A 103 10.49 5.58 -6.22
C GLU A 103 11.47 4.55 -5.66
N ASN A 104 11.01 3.74 -4.72
CA ASN A 104 11.88 2.73 -4.14
C ASN A 104 12.37 1.74 -5.18
N ILE A 105 11.49 1.33 -6.08
CA ILE A 105 11.89 0.41 -7.15
C ILE A 105 12.90 1.08 -8.08
N GLU A 106 12.65 2.33 -8.44
CA GLU A 106 13.54 3.07 -9.34
C GLU A 106 14.92 3.27 -8.73
N GLN A 107 14.97 3.45 -7.42
CA GLN A 107 16.23 3.63 -6.72
C GLN A 107 16.95 2.31 -6.44
N GLY A 108 16.36 1.20 -6.83
CA GLY A 108 16.99 -0.09 -6.65
C GLY A 108 16.93 -0.63 -5.24
N GLU A 109 16.01 -0.15 -4.43
CA GLU A 109 15.87 -0.60 -3.06
C GLU A 109 15.72 -2.11 -2.97
N TYR A 110 14.85 -2.64 -3.81
CA TYR A 110 14.58 -4.07 -3.79
C TYR A 110 15.68 -4.88 -4.45
N ASP A 111 16.39 -4.25 -5.38
CA ASP A 111 17.53 -4.90 -6.01
C ASP A 111 18.68 -5.03 -5.01
N VAL A 112 18.88 -3.99 -4.21
CA VAL A 112 19.93 -4.02 -3.19
C VAL A 112 19.67 -5.10 -2.17
N VAL A 113 18.43 -5.16 -1.69
CA VAL A 113 18.04 -6.20 -0.74
C VAL A 113 18.23 -7.58 -1.37
N LYS A 114 17.80 -7.72 -2.61
CA LYS A 114 17.94 -8.98 -3.32
C LYS A 114 19.40 -9.33 -3.50
N GLY A 115 20.21 -8.33 -3.81
CA GLY A 115 21.65 -8.55 -3.94
C GLY A 115 22.28 -9.03 -2.66
N ILE A 116 21.87 -8.45 -1.56
CA ILE A 116 22.35 -8.86 -0.25
C ILE A 116 21.94 -10.29 0.03
N VAL A 117 20.70 -10.62 -0.27
CA VAL A 117 20.21 -11.96 -0.07
C VAL A 117 20.93 -12.94 -0.98
N SER A 118 21.18 -12.53 -2.22
CA SER A 118 21.93 -13.38 -3.15
C SER A 118 23.31 -13.63 -2.65
N GLN A 119 23.90 -12.61 -2.08
CA GLN A 119 25.22 -12.73 -1.48
C GLN A 119 25.11 -13.18 -0.05
N GLY A 120 23.93 -13.53 0.34
CA GLY A 120 23.63 -13.90 1.70
C GLY A 120 24.52 -14.96 2.21
N GLY A 121 25.17 -15.54 1.30
CA GLY A 121 26.22 -16.41 1.71
C GLY A 121 27.25 -15.71 2.55
N ARG A 122 27.37 -14.44 2.44
CA ARG A 122 28.38 -13.80 3.25
C ARG A 122 27.95 -13.60 4.70
#